data_8b6cd4eada6b33549e9a20ebf9ffd623
#
_entry.id   8b6cd4eada6b33549e9a20ebf9ffd623
#
_cell.length_a   1.000
_cell.length_b   1.000
_cell.length_c   1.000
_cell.angle_alpha   90.00
_cell.angle_beta   90.00
_cell.angle_gamma   90.00
#
_symmetry.space_group_name_H-M   'P 1'
#
loop_
_entity.id
_entity.type
_entity.pdbx_description
1 polymer ?
#
loop_
_entity_poly.entity_id
_entity_poly.type
_entity_poly.pdbx_seq_one_letter_code
_entity_poly.pdbx_strand_id
1 'polypeptide(L)'
;MEYLTIDDLKNEARKKVPKAFHDYVLSGSWTESTLKDNSDDFKKISFRQRVAVDISNRNTRKSMLGTDYRMPVALAPVGLLGMQKADGEILAAQAAESFGVPFTLSTMSICSIEEVARNTSEPFWFQLYVMRDHAFAKRLVERAKAAECSALVLTLDLQILGQRHADIRNGLSVPIKIKMSNVFDLISKPNWCFEMARSKNRT
;
A
#
# COMPACT_ATOMS: atom_id res chain seq x y z
N MET A 1 -3.44 -16.21 -17.87
CA MET A 1 -3.71 -16.87 -16.56
C MET A 1 -4.75 -16.02 -15.88
N GLU A 2 -5.86 -16.59 -15.48
CA GLU A 2 -6.90 -15.88 -14.73
C GLU A 2 -6.53 -15.84 -13.24
N TYR A 3 -6.58 -14.67 -12.62
CA TYR A 3 -6.31 -14.51 -11.20
C TYR A 3 -7.65 -14.50 -10.45
N LEU A 4 -7.87 -15.48 -9.61
CA LEU A 4 -9.14 -15.65 -8.88
C LEU A 4 -9.06 -15.17 -7.44
N THR A 5 -7.86 -15.14 -6.88
CA THR A 5 -7.63 -14.78 -5.48
C THR A 5 -6.49 -13.78 -5.32
N ILE A 6 -6.45 -13.13 -4.16
CA ILE A 6 -5.30 -12.27 -3.78
C ILE A 6 -4.00 -13.09 -3.68
N ASP A 7 -4.09 -14.37 -3.27
CA ASP A 7 -2.93 -15.25 -3.21
C ASP A 7 -2.35 -15.56 -4.61
N ASP A 8 -3.17 -15.60 -5.66
CA ASP A 8 -2.69 -15.74 -7.04
C ASP A 8 -1.86 -14.52 -7.44
N LEU A 9 -2.33 -13.30 -7.10
CA LEU A 9 -1.60 -12.06 -7.33
C LEU A 9 -0.31 -11.99 -6.54
N LYS A 10 -0.33 -12.42 -5.28
CA LYS A 10 0.87 -12.52 -4.42
C LYS A 10 1.92 -13.46 -5.02
N ASN A 11 1.49 -14.63 -5.50
CA ASN A 11 2.39 -15.59 -6.14
C ASN A 11 2.97 -15.05 -7.46
N GLU A 12 2.21 -14.29 -8.21
CA GLU A 12 2.69 -13.65 -9.43
C GLU A 12 3.66 -12.49 -9.12
N ALA A 13 3.37 -11.67 -8.11
CA ALA A 13 4.26 -10.62 -7.63
C ALA A 13 5.63 -11.19 -7.22
N ARG A 14 5.65 -12.33 -6.53
CA ARG A 14 6.90 -13.01 -6.14
C ARG A 14 7.82 -13.33 -7.31
N LYS A 15 7.24 -13.63 -8.49
CA LYS A 15 8.02 -13.92 -9.70
C LYS A 15 8.60 -12.67 -10.33
N LYS A 16 7.92 -11.52 -10.19
CA LYS A 16 8.23 -10.27 -10.92
C LYS A 16 9.01 -9.27 -10.09
N VAL A 17 8.75 -9.19 -8.80
CA VAL A 17 9.34 -8.20 -7.88
C VAL A 17 10.62 -8.76 -7.26
N PRO A 18 11.68 -7.96 -7.10
CA PRO A 18 12.86 -8.38 -6.35
C PRO A 18 12.52 -8.79 -4.92
N LYS A 19 13.17 -9.86 -4.46
CA LYS A 19 12.88 -10.51 -3.18
C LYS A 19 12.84 -9.53 -1.99
N ALA A 20 13.79 -8.60 -1.95
CA ALA A 20 13.86 -7.65 -0.85
C ALA A 20 12.58 -6.80 -0.73
N PHE A 21 12.08 -6.29 -1.85
CA PHE A 21 10.87 -5.47 -1.88
C PHE A 21 9.60 -6.32 -1.69
N HIS A 22 9.57 -7.51 -2.29
CA HIS A 22 8.47 -8.45 -2.08
C HIS A 22 8.33 -8.84 -0.60
N ASP A 23 9.43 -9.22 0.06
CA ASP A 23 9.43 -9.60 1.47
C ASP A 23 9.07 -8.41 2.37
N TYR A 24 9.46 -7.18 1.99
CA TYR A 24 9.08 -5.96 2.72
C TYR A 24 7.56 -5.83 2.88
N VAL A 25 6.80 -6.10 1.84
CA VAL A 25 5.33 -6.01 1.88
C VAL A 25 4.70 -7.16 2.67
N LEU A 26 5.30 -8.35 2.61
CA LEU A 26 4.70 -9.56 3.16
C LEU A 26 5.13 -9.91 4.58
N SER A 27 6.22 -9.33 5.08
CA SER A 27 6.73 -9.67 6.41
C SER A 27 6.25 -8.71 7.48
N GLY A 28 6.16 -9.22 8.69
CA GLY A 28 5.91 -8.47 9.90
C GLY A 28 7.15 -8.39 10.81
N SER A 29 6.94 -7.91 12.03
CA SER A 29 7.99 -7.80 13.04
C SER A 29 8.01 -9.01 13.97
N TRP A 30 9.18 -9.31 14.53
CA TRP A 30 9.39 -10.36 15.55
C TRP A 30 8.88 -11.73 15.10
N THR A 31 7.96 -12.33 15.83
CA THR A 31 7.35 -13.65 15.55
C THR A 31 6.24 -13.61 14.51
N GLU A 32 5.88 -12.41 14.04
CA GLU A 32 4.79 -12.19 13.07
C GLU A 32 3.40 -12.67 13.57
N SER A 33 3.20 -12.78 14.90
CA SER A 33 1.92 -13.23 15.45
C SER A 33 0.77 -12.30 15.03
N THR A 34 0.93 -11.00 15.20
CA THR A 34 -0.09 -10.01 14.78
C THR A 34 -0.33 -10.02 13.27
N LEU A 35 0.72 -10.18 12.46
CA LEU A 35 0.56 -10.34 11.00
C LEU A 35 -0.32 -11.55 10.67
N LYS A 36 -0.12 -12.66 11.36
CA LYS A 36 -0.94 -13.86 11.21
C LYS A 36 -2.38 -13.62 11.68
N ASP A 37 -2.55 -12.99 12.83
CA ASP A 37 -3.87 -12.68 13.40
C ASP A 37 -4.70 -11.77 12.48
N ASN A 38 -4.08 -10.84 11.75
CA ASN A 38 -4.74 -9.99 10.76
C ASN A 38 -5.50 -10.79 9.68
N SER A 39 -5.11 -12.02 9.42
CA SER A 39 -5.81 -12.92 8.49
C SER A 39 -6.67 -13.95 9.22
N ASP A 40 -6.18 -14.51 10.32
CA ASP A 40 -6.85 -15.58 11.04
C ASP A 40 -8.11 -15.11 11.78
N ASP A 41 -8.16 -13.85 12.20
CA ASP A 41 -9.33 -13.28 12.87
C ASP A 41 -10.55 -13.18 11.95
N PHE A 42 -10.36 -13.00 10.65
CA PHE A 42 -11.46 -13.08 9.70
C PHE A 42 -12.13 -14.45 9.64
N LYS A 43 -11.40 -15.53 9.93
CA LYS A 43 -11.94 -16.90 9.96
C LYS A 43 -12.89 -17.14 11.15
N LYS A 44 -12.83 -16.26 12.17
CA LYS A 44 -13.73 -16.31 13.34
C LYS A 44 -15.09 -15.64 13.05
N ILE A 45 -15.22 -14.93 11.93
CA ILE A 45 -16.45 -14.23 11.53
C ILE A 45 -17.23 -15.13 10.58
N SER A 46 -18.48 -15.41 10.93
CA SER A 46 -19.38 -16.23 10.11
C SER A 46 -20.64 -15.47 9.74
N PHE A 47 -21.11 -15.68 8.53
CA PHE A 47 -22.39 -15.13 8.09
C PHE A 47 -23.55 -15.97 8.63
N ARG A 48 -24.50 -15.31 9.29
CA ARG A 48 -25.78 -15.92 9.59
C ARG A 48 -26.70 -15.81 8.38
N GLN A 49 -26.79 -16.88 7.63
CA GLN A 49 -27.63 -16.94 6.43
C GLN A 49 -29.11 -16.78 6.78
N ARG A 50 -29.85 -16.13 5.91
CA ARG A 50 -31.32 -16.05 5.92
C ARG A 50 -31.83 -16.57 4.59
N VAL A 51 -32.82 -17.44 4.64
CA VAL A 51 -33.49 -17.98 3.44
C VAL A 51 -34.84 -17.27 3.19
N ALA A 52 -35.36 -17.35 1.97
CA ALA A 52 -36.60 -16.75 1.55
C ALA A 52 -36.67 -15.22 1.80
N VAL A 53 -35.60 -14.51 1.63
CA VAL A 53 -35.50 -13.05 1.70
C VAL A 53 -35.20 -12.51 0.30
N ASP A 54 -35.95 -11.49 -0.13
CA ASP A 54 -35.66 -10.78 -1.37
C ASP A 54 -34.30 -10.05 -1.25
N ILE A 55 -33.37 -10.38 -2.14
CA ILE A 55 -31.99 -9.80 -2.19
C ILE A 55 -31.74 -9.00 -3.47
N SER A 56 -32.81 -8.70 -4.27
CA SER A 56 -32.67 -7.98 -5.55
C SER A 56 -32.06 -6.58 -5.40
N ASN A 57 -32.35 -5.91 -4.29
CA ASN A 57 -31.88 -4.55 -4.01
C ASN A 57 -30.62 -4.49 -3.08
N ARG A 58 -29.92 -5.63 -2.90
CA ARG A 58 -28.72 -5.62 -2.06
C ARG A 58 -27.63 -4.76 -2.68
N ASN A 59 -26.92 -4.00 -1.84
CA ASN A 59 -25.72 -3.26 -2.24
C ASN A 59 -24.75 -3.18 -1.08
N THR A 60 -23.50 -2.83 -1.39
CA THR A 60 -22.42 -2.67 -0.41
C THR A 60 -22.03 -1.21 -0.20
N ARG A 61 -22.78 -0.28 -0.78
CA ARG A 61 -22.47 1.15 -0.70
C ARG A 61 -22.45 1.64 0.74
N LYS A 62 -21.48 2.48 1.05
CA LYS A 62 -21.34 3.10 2.37
C LYS A 62 -20.71 4.49 2.26
N SER A 63 -21.26 5.43 3.03
CA SER A 63 -20.64 6.72 3.21
C SER A 63 -19.48 6.59 4.23
N MET A 64 -18.30 7.06 3.85
CA MET A 64 -17.12 7.15 4.69
C MET A 64 -16.52 8.56 4.57
N LEU A 65 -16.36 9.24 5.70
CA LEU A 65 -15.86 10.62 5.78
C LEU A 65 -16.61 11.61 4.86
N GLY A 66 -17.93 11.43 4.71
CA GLY A 66 -18.78 12.31 3.92
C GLY A 66 -18.83 11.99 2.42
N THR A 67 -18.11 11.00 1.95
CA THR A 67 -18.10 10.54 0.55
C THR A 67 -18.71 9.15 0.42
N ASP A 68 -19.55 8.94 -0.60
CA ASP A 68 -20.17 7.64 -0.86
C ASP A 68 -19.26 6.76 -1.72
N TYR A 69 -18.99 5.56 -1.20
CA TYR A 69 -18.17 4.57 -1.86
C TYR A 69 -18.94 3.29 -2.17
N ARG A 70 -18.46 2.49 -3.11
CA ARG A 70 -19.09 1.23 -3.52
C ARG A 70 -19.15 0.17 -2.42
N MET A 71 -18.19 0.21 -1.49
CA MET A 71 -18.12 -0.70 -0.33
C MET A 71 -17.32 -0.07 0.80
N PRO A 72 -17.46 -0.52 2.04
CA PRO A 72 -16.76 0.00 3.21
C PRO A 72 -15.31 -0.52 3.30
N VAL A 73 -14.54 -0.33 2.25
CA VAL A 73 -13.12 -0.75 2.14
C VAL A 73 -12.31 0.41 1.58
N ALA A 74 -11.14 0.64 2.13
CA ALA A 74 -10.14 1.57 1.61
C ALA A 74 -8.83 0.82 1.31
N LEU A 75 -8.11 1.22 0.26
CA LEU A 75 -6.75 0.75 0.08
C LEU A 75 -5.86 1.41 1.13
N ALA A 76 -5.27 0.59 1.98
CA ALA A 76 -4.38 1.03 3.05
C ALA A 76 -3.12 1.70 2.51
N PRO A 77 -2.50 2.62 3.28
CA PRO A 77 -1.22 3.22 2.89
C PRO A 77 -0.12 2.16 2.89
N VAL A 78 0.62 2.07 1.79
CA VAL A 78 1.76 1.16 1.63
C VAL A 78 3.00 1.98 1.35
N GLY A 79 3.99 1.89 2.23
CA GLY A 79 5.29 2.50 2.00
C GLY A 79 6.04 1.80 0.87
N LEU A 80 6.80 2.59 0.09
CA LEU A 80 7.63 2.09 -1.01
C LEU A 80 6.85 1.27 -2.07
N LEU A 81 5.57 1.59 -2.31
CA LEU A 81 4.77 0.87 -3.29
C LEU A 81 5.36 1.00 -4.71
N GLY A 82 5.94 2.16 -5.04
CA GLY A 82 6.66 2.37 -6.28
C GLY A 82 7.87 1.44 -6.47
N MET A 83 8.39 0.81 -5.42
CA MET A 83 9.44 -0.22 -5.52
C MET A 83 8.87 -1.60 -5.85
N GLN A 84 7.57 -1.83 -5.69
CA GLN A 84 6.90 -3.06 -6.13
C GLN A 84 6.66 -3.02 -7.64
N LYS A 85 6.22 -1.86 -8.12
CA LYS A 85 5.91 -1.59 -9.52
C LYS A 85 6.20 -0.12 -9.80
N ALA A 86 6.86 0.20 -10.90
CA ALA A 86 7.06 1.59 -11.30
C ALA A 86 5.71 2.33 -11.33
N ASP A 87 5.68 3.52 -10.76
CA ASP A 87 4.48 4.35 -10.58
C ASP A 87 3.35 3.66 -9.78
N GLY A 88 3.71 2.74 -8.87
CA GLY A 88 2.78 1.86 -8.15
C GLY A 88 1.70 2.59 -7.39
N GLU A 89 2.02 3.71 -6.74
CA GLU A 89 1.06 4.54 -6.01
C GLU A 89 0.02 5.17 -6.96
N ILE A 90 0.45 5.64 -8.12
CA ILE A 90 -0.44 6.21 -9.15
C ILE A 90 -1.37 5.12 -9.69
N LEU A 91 -0.81 3.96 -10.04
CA LEU A 91 -1.59 2.82 -10.55
C LEU A 91 -2.62 2.32 -9.52
N ALA A 92 -2.24 2.27 -8.24
CA ALA A 92 -3.15 1.86 -7.16
C ALA A 92 -4.26 2.90 -6.94
N ALA A 93 -3.95 4.19 -6.99
CA ALA A 93 -4.93 5.26 -6.88
C ALA A 93 -5.94 5.22 -8.03
N GLN A 94 -5.49 5.07 -9.27
CA GLN A 94 -6.34 4.94 -10.46
C GLN A 94 -7.23 3.68 -10.40
N ALA A 95 -6.69 2.57 -9.91
CA ALA A 95 -7.47 1.34 -9.74
C ALA A 95 -8.56 1.51 -8.66
N ALA A 96 -8.24 2.16 -7.54
CA ALA A 96 -9.19 2.46 -6.47
C ALA A 96 -10.31 3.41 -6.96
N GLU A 97 -9.95 4.46 -7.68
CA GLU A 97 -10.88 5.40 -8.31
C GLU A 97 -11.84 4.67 -9.27
N SER A 98 -11.30 3.89 -10.20
CA SER A 98 -12.07 3.09 -11.15
C SER A 98 -13.04 2.12 -10.47
N PHE A 99 -12.63 1.51 -9.36
CA PHE A 99 -13.47 0.60 -8.60
C PHE A 99 -14.47 1.34 -7.70
N GLY A 100 -14.19 2.58 -7.31
CA GLY A 100 -15.04 3.41 -6.44
C GLY A 100 -14.82 3.16 -4.95
N VAL A 101 -13.56 3.02 -4.53
CA VAL A 101 -13.11 2.96 -3.13
C VAL A 101 -11.99 3.96 -2.90
N PRO A 102 -11.78 4.46 -1.67
CA PRO A 102 -10.70 5.40 -1.42
C PRO A 102 -9.33 4.73 -1.48
N PHE A 103 -8.35 5.47 -2.00
CA PHE A 103 -6.92 5.17 -1.91
C PHE A 103 -6.28 6.00 -0.81
N THR A 104 -5.33 5.45 -0.07
CA THR A 104 -4.54 6.19 0.92
C THR A 104 -3.08 6.21 0.50
N LEU A 105 -2.56 7.41 0.24
CA LEU A 105 -1.14 7.62 -0.07
C LEU A 105 -0.31 7.65 1.22
N SER A 106 0.76 6.89 1.27
CA SER A 106 1.69 6.86 2.42
C SER A 106 2.63 8.07 2.44
N THR A 107 3.01 8.55 3.62
CA THR A 107 4.17 9.46 3.78
C THR A 107 5.46 8.87 3.18
N MET A 108 5.60 7.54 3.19
CA MET A 108 6.76 6.82 2.67
C MET A 108 6.57 6.34 1.22
N SER A 109 5.76 7.06 0.45
CA SER A 109 5.56 6.77 -0.98
C SER A 109 6.77 7.17 -1.82
N ILE A 110 6.93 6.52 -2.97
CA ILE A 110 7.90 6.88 -4.01
C ILE A 110 7.33 8.03 -4.87
N CYS A 111 6.07 7.92 -5.28
CA CYS A 111 5.40 9.00 -6.00
C CYS A 111 5.01 10.11 -5.03
N SER A 112 5.17 11.36 -5.44
CA SER A 112 4.79 12.52 -4.64
C SER A 112 3.26 12.69 -4.57
N ILE A 113 2.78 13.45 -3.59
CA ILE A 113 1.37 13.80 -3.43
C ILE A 113 0.85 14.43 -4.73
N GLU A 114 1.63 15.35 -5.30
CA GLU A 114 1.26 16.10 -6.51
C GLU A 114 1.24 15.21 -7.76
N GLU A 115 2.09 14.20 -7.82
CA GLU A 115 2.09 13.24 -8.94
C GLU A 115 0.85 12.36 -8.91
N VAL A 116 0.47 11.86 -7.73
CA VAL A 116 -0.78 11.10 -7.59
C VAL A 116 -1.97 11.99 -7.94
N ALA A 117 -2.06 13.22 -7.41
CA ALA A 117 -3.14 14.15 -7.68
C ALA A 117 -3.28 14.52 -9.17
N ARG A 118 -2.16 14.67 -9.91
CA ARG A 118 -2.20 14.94 -11.35
C ARG A 118 -2.68 13.76 -12.19
N ASN A 119 -2.65 12.55 -11.66
CA ASN A 119 -2.97 11.31 -12.36
C ASN A 119 -4.26 10.64 -11.90
N THR A 120 -5.02 11.30 -11.01
CA THR A 120 -6.35 10.88 -10.55
C THR A 120 -7.33 12.04 -10.72
N SER A 121 -8.61 11.74 -10.89
CA SER A 121 -9.68 12.75 -10.98
C SER A 121 -10.41 12.90 -9.64
N GLU A 122 -10.39 11.86 -8.81
CA GLU A 122 -11.03 11.85 -7.51
C GLU A 122 -10.03 12.11 -6.37
N PRO A 123 -10.44 12.82 -5.30
CA PRO A 123 -9.62 13.02 -4.14
C PRO A 123 -9.24 11.70 -3.45
N PHE A 124 -8.03 11.61 -2.94
CA PHE A 124 -7.53 10.48 -2.18
C PHE A 124 -7.21 10.90 -0.74
N TRP A 125 -6.94 9.91 0.14
CA TRP A 125 -6.52 10.16 1.51
C TRP A 125 -5.00 10.21 1.59
N PHE A 126 -4.47 11.05 2.49
CA PHE A 126 -3.03 11.12 2.75
C PHE A 126 -2.73 10.64 4.18
N GLN A 127 -1.83 9.65 4.30
CA GLN A 127 -1.38 9.17 5.59
C GLN A 127 -0.12 9.92 6.04
N LEU A 128 -0.15 10.45 7.27
CA LEU A 128 0.90 11.25 7.88
C LEU A 128 1.59 10.51 9.02
N TYR A 129 2.91 10.43 8.94
CA TYR A 129 3.77 10.23 10.11
C TYR A 129 4.22 11.58 10.66
N VAL A 130 4.01 11.82 11.95
CA VAL A 130 4.55 13.01 12.62
C VAL A 130 6.01 12.74 12.97
N MET A 131 6.90 13.36 12.21
CA MET A 131 8.35 13.28 12.43
C MET A 131 8.81 14.31 13.46
N ARG A 132 10.05 14.19 13.97
CA ARG A 132 10.65 15.16 14.91
C ARG A 132 10.69 16.58 14.33
N ASP A 133 10.91 16.71 13.03
CA ASP A 133 10.80 18.01 12.34
C ASP A 133 9.32 18.32 12.07
N HIS A 134 8.73 19.07 13.01
CA HIS A 134 7.35 19.51 12.89
C HIS A 134 7.12 20.46 11.72
N ALA A 135 8.13 21.21 11.29
CA ALA A 135 8.03 22.06 10.12
C ALA A 135 7.90 21.23 8.83
N PHE A 136 8.63 20.09 8.77
CA PHE A 136 8.47 19.14 7.69
C PHE A 136 7.07 18.51 7.67
N ALA A 137 6.57 18.06 8.83
CA ALA A 137 5.22 17.52 8.93
C ALA A 137 4.16 18.55 8.50
N LYS A 138 4.31 19.82 8.91
CA LYS A 138 3.42 20.91 8.48
C LYS A 138 3.43 21.09 6.97
N ARG A 139 4.62 21.10 6.33
CA ARG A 139 4.71 21.20 4.87
C ARG A 139 4.00 20.05 4.16
N LEU A 140 4.07 18.82 4.68
CA LEU A 140 3.33 17.68 4.11
C LEU A 140 1.83 17.87 4.19
N VAL A 141 1.31 18.38 5.30
CA VAL A 141 -0.12 18.70 5.48
C VAL A 141 -0.55 19.80 4.50
N GLU A 142 0.26 20.85 4.36
CA GLU A 142 -0.02 21.93 3.41
C GLU A 142 -0.03 21.43 1.95
N ARG A 143 0.89 20.53 1.58
CA ARG A 143 0.92 19.89 0.25
C ARG A 143 -0.30 19.00 0.03
N ALA A 144 -0.67 18.18 1.02
CA ALA A 144 -1.88 17.34 0.95
C ALA A 144 -3.15 18.19 0.79
N LYS A 145 -3.23 19.32 1.50
CA LYS A 145 -4.33 20.28 1.36
C LYS A 145 -4.35 20.93 -0.02
N ALA A 146 -3.19 21.35 -0.55
CA ALA A 146 -3.06 21.94 -1.87
C ALA A 146 -3.40 20.95 -3.00
N ALA A 147 -3.17 19.65 -2.78
CA ALA A 147 -3.55 18.56 -3.67
C ALA A 147 -4.99 18.06 -3.46
N GLU A 148 -5.78 18.78 -2.63
CA GLU A 148 -7.19 18.48 -2.37
C GLU A 148 -7.43 17.07 -1.81
N CYS A 149 -6.48 16.51 -1.05
CA CYS A 149 -6.70 15.24 -0.35
C CYS A 149 -7.94 15.34 0.56
N SER A 150 -8.87 14.40 0.44
CA SER A 150 -10.15 14.45 1.15
C SER A 150 -10.07 14.05 2.63
N ALA A 151 -8.97 13.39 3.04
CA ALA A 151 -8.75 13.05 4.43
C ALA A 151 -7.26 12.99 4.78
N LEU A 152 -6.95 13.28 6.05
CA LEU A 152 -5.64 13.06 6.67
C LEU A 152 -5.74 11.86 7.62
N VAL A 153 -4.95 10.82 7.36
CA VAL A 153 -4.87 9.62 8.21
C VAL A 153 -3.63 9.73 9.08
N LEU A 154 -3.82 10.02 10.37
CA LEU A 154 -2.72 10.18 11.30
C LEU A 154 -2.32 8.83 11.91
N THR A 155 -1.07 8.42 11.73
CA THR A 155 -0.52 7.19 12.32
C THR A 155 0.11 7.49 13.69
N LEU A 156 -0.31 6.77 14.72
CA LEU A 156 0.06 7.02 16.13
C LEU A 156 0.82 5.88 16.80
N ASP A 157 1.09 4.79 16.11
CA ASP A 157 1.60 3.52 16.66
C ASP A 157 3.10 3.26 16.39
N LEU A 158 3.87 4.28 15.98
CA LEU A 158 5.27 4.14 15.61
C LEU A 158 6.25 4.76 16.62
N GLN A 159 6.00 4.63 17.92
CA GLN A 159 6.95 5.08 18.94
C GLN A 159 8.20 4.20 18.98
N ILE A 160 8.10 2.93 18.62
CA ILE A 160 9.20 1.96 18.60
C ILE A 160 9.24 1.27 17.23
N LEU A 161 10.41 1.22 16.62
CA LEU A 161 10.61 0.47 15.38
C LEU A 161 10.66 -1.03 15.69
N GLY A 162 9.68 -1.78 15.17
CA GLY A 162 9.67 -3.23 15.26
C GLY A 162 10.83 -3.87 14.47
N GLN A 163 11.39 -4.97 14.99
CA GLN A 163 12.42 -5.72 14.26
C GLN A 163 11.78 -6.56 13.15
N ARG A 164 11.88 -6.09 11.94
CA ARG A 164 11.45 -6.82 10.74
C ARG A 164 12.61 -7.68 10.24
N HIS A 165 12.64 -8.93 10.66
CA HIS A 165 13.75 -9.84 10.41
C HIS A 165 14.01 -10.08 8.92
N ALA A 166 12.97 -10.12 8.09
CA ALA A 166 13.11 -10.28 6.65
C ALA A 166 13.84 -9.07 6.02
N ASP A 167 13.48 -7.85 6.43
CA ASP A 167 14.12 -6.63 5.93
C ASP A 167 15.60 -6.58 6.30
N ILE A 168 15.94 -6.93 7.56
CA ILE A 168 17.31 -7.01 8.02
C ILE A 168 18.11 -8.06 7.23
N ARG A 169 17.52 -9.25 7.00
CA ARG A 169 18.16 -10.31 6.19
C ARG A 169 18.35 -9.90 4.75
N ASN A 170 17.42 -9.13 4.18
CA ASN A 170 17.48 -8.63 2.81
C ASN A 170 18.32 -7.35 2.66
N GLY A 171 18.85 -6.78 3.76
CA GLY A 171 19.67 -5.57 3.72
C GLY A 171 18.90 -4.25 3.60
N LEU A 172 17.54 -4.27 3.75
CA LEU A 172 16.70 -3.08 3.82
C LEU A 172 16.74 -2.41 5.21
N SER A 173 17.93 -2.35 5.82
CA SER A 173 18.16 -1.63 7.06
C SER A 173 18.55 -0.18 6.79
N VAL A 174 18.44 0.69 7.79
CA VAL A 174 18.96 2.05 7.70
C VAL A 174 20.30 2.12 8.45
N PRO A 175 21.43 2.37 7.74
CA PRO A 175 21.57 2.52 6.29
C PRO A 175 21.38 1.20 5.51
N ILE A 176 20.99 1.33 4.23
CA ILE A 176 20.78 0.17 3.34
C ILE A 176 22.11 -0.56 3.13
N LYS A 177 22.11 -1.89 3.29
CA LYS A 177 23.26 -2.77 3.09
C LYS A 177 23.03 -3.66 1.86
N ILE A 178 23.58 -3.27 0.73
CA ILE A 178 23.50 -4.07 -0.50
C ILE A 178 24.31 -5.35 -0.31
N LYS A 179 23.66 -6.50 -0.52
CA LYS A 179 24.28 -7.83 -0.50
C LYS A 179 24.44 -8.35 -1.93
N MET A 180 25.42 -9.20 -2.17
CA MET A 180 25.62 -9.84 -3.49
C MET A 180 24.37 -10.63 -3.93
N SER A 181 23.67 -11.27 -2.99
CA SER A 181 22.41 -11.95 -3.29
C SER A 181 21.32 -11.04 -3.88
N ASN A 182 21.29 -9.75 -3.44
CA ASN A 182 20.35 -8.78 -3.98
C ASN A 182 20.67 -8.43 -5.43
N VAL A 183 21.96 -8.38 -5.80
CA VAL A 183 22.39 -8.11 -7.17
C VAL A 183 21.97 -9.25 -8.11
N PHE A 184 22.18 -10.49 -7.71
CA PHE A 184 21.75 -11.65 -8.49
C PHE A 184 20.22 -11.70 -8.64
N ASP A 185 19.49 -11.37 -7.58
CA ASP A 185 18.03 -11.32 -7.62
C ASP A 185 17.54 -10.22 -8.58
N LEU A 186 18.13 -9.03 -8.56
CA LEU A 186 17.82 -7.95 -9.49
C LEU A 186 18.07 -8.35 -10.96
N ILE A 187 19.19 -8.99 -11.24
CA ILE A 187 19.52 -9.49 -12.61
C ILE A 187 18.45 -10.50 -13.07
N SER A 188 17.88 -11.26 -12.16
CA SER A 188 16.80 -12.22 -12.48
C SER A 188 15.46 -11.57 -12.79
N LYS A 189 15.32 -10.23 -12.59
CA LYS A 189 14.09 -9.44 -12.76
C LYS A 189 14.24 -8.34 -13.84
N PRO A 190 14.61 -8.68 -15.09
CA PRO A 190 14.94 -7.68 -16.11
C PRO A 190 13.77 -6.72 -16.42
N ASN A 191 12.53 -7.21 -16.44
CA ASN A 191 11.36 -6.39 -16.69
C ASN A 191 11.18 -5.33 -15.59
N TRP A 192 11.35 -5.72 -14.32
CA TRP A 192 11.29 -4.79 -13.19
C TRP A 192 12.39 -3.73 -13.30
N CYS A 193 13.62 -4.14 -13.58
CA CYS A 193 14.75 -3.21 -13.77
C CYS A 193 14.47 -2.21 -14.90
N PHE A 194 13.92 -2.69 -16.02
CA PHE A 194 13.60 -1.85 -17.17
C PHE A 194 12.49 -0.84 -16.84
N GLU A 195 11.42 -1.25 -16.18
CA GLU A 195 10.34 -0.37 -15.76
C GLU A 195 10.84 0.70 -14.78
N MET A 196 11.62 0.30 -13.77
CA MET A 196 12.25 1.24 -12.84
C MET A 196 13.18 2.22 -13.55
N ALA A 197 13.93 1.77 -14.54
CA ALA A 197 14.82 2.63 -15.31
C ALA A 197 14.06 3.69 -16.14
N ARG A 198 12.84 3.39 -16.57
CA ARG A 198 11.99 4.29 -17.37
C ARG A 198 11.10 5.20 -16.54
N SER A 199 10.78 4.82 -15.31
CA SER A 199 9.97 5.66 -14.42
C SER A 199 10.63 7.01 -14.19
N LYS A 200 9.84 8.09 -14.17
CA LYS A 200 10.28 9.43 -13.82
C LYS A 200 10.40 9.61 -12.30
N ASN A 201 9.69 8.79 -11.54
CA ASN A 201 9.65 8.81 -10.09
C ASN A 201 10.78 7.94 -9.55
N ARG A 202 12.00 8.50 -9.52
CA ARG A 202 13.19 7.91 -8.92
C ARG A 202 13.55 8.73 -7.69
N THR A 203 13.59 8.10 -6.55
CA THR A 203 14.21 8.64 -5.35
C THR A 203 15.54 7.97 -5.09
#